data_b1e26778012a9bb0b38523dd1078af8d
#
_entry.id   b1e26778012a9bb0b38523dd1078af8d
#
_cell.length_a   1.000
_cell.length_b   1.000
_cell.length_c   1.000
_cell.angle_alpha   90.00
_cell.angle_beta   90.00
_cell.angle_gamma   90.00
#
_symmetry.space_group_name_H-M   'P 1'
#
loop_
_entity.id
_entity.type
_entity.pdbx_description
1 polymer ?
#
loop_
_entity_poly.entity_id
_entity_poly.type
_entity_poly.pdbx_seq_one_letter_code
_entity_poly.pdbx_strand_id
1 'polypeptide(L)'
;MGPLIDKYGPNIKASVSPATLDAAKVEGKLYAIPTPTIRYAGTSLMIRQDWLDKLGLKAPTSLDELVAVLKAFKEKDPGGNGDKNIPLTIKGDDPFIQNIAGAFGLANGYNDVNGKLTPRVLDPGYREYVAFMSDLFKQGLLDKEFGVNKDATMKEKFSSGKAGMIPLHWADVPTVADALKKNAPDAKMAYIPALKGKDGKMGISAAAGFDRITFIPKSAKHPEDAVKWINAKLDKDTFKLMAIGEEGKHHTFKDGAYQPILPIFTDERNQANNFLMGVDEKNYPTYWQARVRKDPRLFEAWEYLNVKRPEETRRPDLLGIAPFMPEYSKNAQRLGTMVNDYTVKLIFGAEPLSGLEAFQQKFKAAGGDASFKEINDWYVTLKK
;
A
#
# COMPACT_ATOMS: atom_id res chain seq x y z
N MET A 1 20.87 -10.90 -18.46
CA MET A 1 19.49 -10.81 -18.99
C MET A 1 19.42 -9.85 -20.18
N GLY A 2 19.97 -8.63 -20.10
CA GLY A 2 19.89 -7.62 -21.16
C GLY A 2 20.20 -8.13 -22.58
N PRO A 3 21.37 -8.72 -22.86
CA PRO A 3 21.71 -9.24 -24.20
C PRO A 3 20.74 -10.32 -24.72
N LEU A 4 20.15 -11.13 -23.83
CA LEU A 4 19.14 -12.11 -24.24
C LEU A 4 17.81 -11.45 -24.60
N ILE A 5 17.40 -10.42 -23.85
CA ILE A 5 16.21 -9.63 -24.17
C ILE A 5 16.43 -8.86 -25.48
N ASP A 6 17.63 -8.32 -25.71
CA ASP A 6 17.97 -7.63 -26.95
C ASP A 6 17.79 -8.54 -28.18
N LYS A 7 18.17 -9.80 -28.06
CA LYS A 7 18.13 -10.77 -29.16
C LYS A 7 16.76 -11.48 -29.31
N TYR A 8 16.12 -11.83 -28.20
CA TYR A 8 14.96 -12.73 -28.20
C TYR A 8 13.68 -12.11 -27.59
N GLY A 9 13.75 -10.85 -27.10
CA GLY A 9 12.66 -10.23 -26.33
C GLY A 9 12.03 -8.97 -26.94
N PRO A 10 11.67 -8.92 -28.25
CA PRO A 10 11.05 -7.74 -28.82
C PRO A 10 9.74 -7.34 -28.16
N ASN A 11 8.87 -8.31 -27.79
CA ASN A 11 7.62 -8.03 -27.09
C ASN A 11 7.86 -7.56 -25.66
N ILE A 12 8.91 -8.07 -24.98
CA ILE A 12 9.31 -7.59 -23.65
C ILE A 12 9.63 -6.08 -23.72
N LYS A 13 10.43 -5.67 -24.73
CA LYS A 13 10.77 -4.25 -24.94
C LYS A 13 9.58 -3.39 -25.33
N ALA A 14 8.64 -3.94 -26.10
CA ALA A 14 7.43 -3.23 -26.51
C ALA A 14 6.41 -3.07 -25.36
N SER A 15 6.41 -4.01 -24.41
CA SER A 15 5.43 -4.09 -23.32
C SER A 15 5.84 -3.30 -22.08
N VAL A 16 7.14 -3.10 -21.85
CA VAL A 16 7.66 -2.42 -20.65
C VAL A 16 8.37 -1.14 -21.09
N SER A 17 8.03 -0.02 -20.44
CA SER A 17 8.64 1.28 -20.79
C SER A 17 10.14 1.30 -20.53
N PRO A 18 10.93 2.09 -21.31
CA PRO A 18 12.36 2.26 -21.06
C PRO A 18 12.66 2.72 -19.62
N ALA A 19 11.83 3.60 -19.06
CA ALA A 19 12.01 4.10 -17.69
C ALA A 19 11.88 2.97 -16.65
N THR A 20 10.89 2.08 -16.82
CA THR A 20 10.71 0.92 -15.93
C THR A 20 11.85 -0.10 -16.09
N LEU A 21 12.33 -0.34 -17.32
CA LEU A 21 13.51 -1.17 -17.56
C LEU A 21 14.77 -0.59 -16.95
N ASP A 22 14.94 0.73 -17.03
CA ASP A 22 16.10 1.43 -16.44
C ASP A 22 16.10 1.37 -14.92
N ALA A 23 14.94 1.54 -14.29
CA ALA A 23 14.79 1.40 -12.83
C ALA A 23 15.13 -0.02 -12.33
N ALA A 24 14.99 -1.06 -13.17
CA ALA A 24 15.33 -2.45 -12.85
C ALA A 24 16.81 -2.80 -13.12
N LYS A 25 17.65 -1.86 -13.56
CA LYS A 25 19.08 -2.09 -13.77
C LYS A 25 19.86 -2.05 -12.46
N VAL A 26 20.86 -2.91 -12.36
CA VAL A 26 21.89 -2.90 -11.32
C VAL A 26 23.21 -2.61 -12.00
N GLU A 27 23.90 -1.53 -11.59
CA GLU A 27 25.15 -1.07 -12.21
C GLU A 27 25.05 -0.97 -13.76
N GLY A 28 23.93 -0.41 -14.24
CA GLY A 28 23.65 -0.23 -15.66
C GLY A 28 23.28 -1.50 -16.43
N LYS A 29 23.22 -2.66 -15.79
CA LYS A 29 22.91 -3.96 -16.41
C LYS A 29 21.54 -4.46 -16.00
N LEU A 30 20.76 -4.94 -16.94
CA LEU A 30 19.45 -5.53 -16.70
C LEU A 30 19.58 -7.02 -16.36
N TYR A 31 19.25 -7.40 -15.13
CA TYR A 31 19.30 -8.78 -14.64
C TYR A 31 17.94 -9.47 -14.57
N ALA A 32 16.87 -8.70 -14.64
CA ALA A 32 15.50 -9.21 -14.48
C ALA A 32 14.51 -8.43 -15.38
N ILE A 33 13.33 -9.00 -15.59
CA ILE A 33 12.21 -8.34 -16.26
C ILE A 33 11.30 -7.76 -15.16
N PRO A 34 11.14 -6.45 -15.08
CA PRO A 34 10.24 -5.83 -14.09
C PRO A 34 8.78 -6.03 -14.46
N THR A 35 7.93 -6.16 -13.45
CA THR A 35 6.47 -6.08 -13.57
C THR A 35 6.04 -4.71 -13.05
N PRO A 36 5.67 -3.79 -13.94
CA PRO A 36 5.27 -2.44 -13.55
C PRO A 36 4.11 -2.45 -12.56
N THR A 37 4.13 -1.49 -11.64
CA THR A 37 3.02 -1.29 -10.72
C THR A 37 1.81 -0.71 -11.47
N ILE A 38 0.67 -1.36 -11.30
CA ILE A 38 -0.62 -0.93 -11.88
C ILE A 38 -1.58 -0.37 -10.83
N ARG A 39 -1.11 -0.27 -9.60
CA ARG A 39 -1.88 0.18 -8.44
C ARG A 39 -1.13 1.29 -7.74
N TYR A 40 -1.80 2.41 -7.52
CA TYR A 40 -1.20 3.55 -6.79
C TYR A 40 -1.27 3.35 -5.28
N ALA A 41 -2.41 2.89 -4.77
CA ALA A 41 -2.60 2.68 -3.35
C ALA A 41 -3.24 1.32 -3.05
N GLY A 42 -2.75 0.66 -1.99
CA GLY A 42 -3.21 -0.66 -1.56
C GLY A 42 -4.12 -0.63 -0.34
N THR A 43 -3.92 0.34 0.56
CA THR A 43 -4.56 0.37 1.88
C THR A 43 -5.30 1.69 2.09
N SER A 44 -6.44 1.64 2.77
CA SER A 44 -7.17 2.79 3.29
C SER A 44 -7.62 2.55 4.71
N LEU A 45 -7.78 3.62 5.48
CA LEU A 45 -8.51 3.58 6.73
C LEU A 45 -10.00 3.42 6.42
N MET A 46 -10.63 2.38 6.95
CA MET A 46 -12.05 2.06 6.82
C MET A 46 -12.75 2.35 8.14
N ILE A 47 -14.03 2.73 8.07
CA ILE A 47 -14.86 3.05 9.21
C ILE A 47 -16.20 2.33 9.15
N ARG A 48 -16.79 2.02 10.27
CA ARG A 48 -18.17 1.56 10.43
C ARG A 48 -19.12 2.72 10.12
N GLN A 49 -19.68 2.73 8.91
CA GLN A 49 -20.65 3.73 8.47
C GLN A 49 -21.94 3.64 9.29
N ASP A 50 -22.39 2.44 9.61
CA ASP A 50 -23.56 2.24 10.47
C ASP A 50 -23.38 2.80 11.89
N TRP A 51 -22.15 2.84 12.42
CA TRP A 51 -21.87 3.52 13.69
C TRP A 51 -21.95 5.03 13.56
N LEU A 52 -21.46 5.60 12.44
CA LEU A 52 -21.62 7.02 12.15
C LEU A 52 -23.09 7.39 12.02
N ASP A 53 -23.87 6.60 11.26
CA ASP A 53 -25.29 6.82 11.03
C ASP A 53 -26.09 6.82 12.33
N LYS A 54 -25.83 5.84 13.23
CA LYS A 54 -26.43 5.78 14.57
C LYS A 54 -26.17 7.00 15.43
N LEU A 55 -25.00 7.61 15.28
CA LEU A 55 -24.58 8.77 16.08
C LEU A 55 -24.85 10.10 15.38
N GLY A 56 -25.39 10.11 14.15
CA GLY A 56 -25.59 11.33 13.36
C GLY A 56 -24.28 12.03 12.96
N LEU A 57 -23.18 11.26 12.82
CA LEU A 57 -21.86 11.77 12.50
C LEU A 57 -21.53 11.58 11.02
N LYS A 58 -20.63 12.40 10.51
CA LYS A 58 -20.03 12.25 9.18
C LYS A 58 -18.64 11.60 9.28
N ALA A 59 -18.21 10.97 8.18
CA ALA A 59 -16.85 10.48 8.06
C ALA A 59 -15.84 11.63 8.21
N PRO A 60 -14.79 11.47 9.02
CA PRO A 60 -13.82 12.54 9.29
C PRO A 60 -12.98 12.85 8.04
N THR A 61 -12.66 14.14 7.86
CA THR A 61 -11.80 14.70 6.81
C THR A 61 -10.55 15.36 7.36
N SER A 62 -10.48 15.54 8.68
CA SER A 62 -9.35 16.12 9.40
C SER A 62 -8.98 15.29 10.63
N LEU A 63 -7.79 15.54 11.21
CA LEU A 63 -7.36 14.89 12.45
C LEU A 63 -8.27 15.23 13.63
N ASP A 64 -8.73 16.47 13.73
CA ASP A 64 -9.61 16.90 14.82
C ASP A 64 -10.99 16.22 14.73
N GLU A 65 -11.55 16.10 13.52
CA GLU A 65 -12.78 15.34 13.29
C GLU A 65 -12.58 13.85 13.57
N LEU A 66 -11.43 13.27 13.21
CA LEU A 66 -11.10 11.89 13.55
C LEU A 66 -11.15 11.66 15.06
N VAL A 67 -10.50 12.52 15.84
CA VAL A 67 -10.49 12.43 17.31
C VAL A 67 -11.92 12.52 17.87
N ALA A 68 -12.73 13.45 17.36
CA ALA A 68 -14.14 13.60 17.78
C ALA A 68 -14.95 12.33 17.50
N VAL A 69 -14.80 11.73 16.31
CA VAL A 69 -15.48 10.47 15.94
C VAL A 69 -15.02 9.32 16.84
N LEU A 70 -13.70 9.16 17.07
CA LEU A 70 -13.17 8.11 17.94
C LEU A 70 -13.65 8.24 19.39
N LYS A 71 -13.74 9.47 19.91
CA LYS A 71 -14.32 9.74 21.23
C LYS A 71 -15.80 9.34 21.29
N ALA A 72 -16.57 9.73 20.29
CA ALA A 72 -17.98 9.35 20.21
C ALA A 72 -18.16 7.83 20.12
N PHE A 73 -17.32 7.13 19.36
CA PHE A 73 -17.33 5.65 19.31
C PHE A 73 -17.01 5.03 20.66
N LYS A 74 -16.04 5.58 21.40
CA LYS A 74 -15.69 5.11 22.73
C LYS A 74 -16.83 5.33 23.74
N GLU A 75 -17.35 6.55 23.80
CA GLU A 75 -18.28 6.99 24.85
C GLU A 75 -19.70 6.47 24.63
N LYS A 76 -20.14 6.37 23.37
CA LYS A 76 -21.52 5.98 23.03
C LYS A 76 -21.68 4.51 22.71
N ASP A 77 -20.56 3.82 22.47
CA ASP A 77 -20.52 2.37 22.15
C ASP A 77 -21.62 1.95 21.15
N PRO A 78 -21.61 2.49 19.92
CA PRO A 78 -22.68 2.22 18.95
C PRO A 78 -22.76 0.74 18.53
N GLY A 79 -21.71 -0.03 18.80
CA GLY A 79 -21.65 -1.49 18.61
C GLY A 79 -22.25 -2.30 19.75
N GLY A 80 -22.46 -1.71 20.93
CA GLY A 80 -22.93 -2.42 22.12
C GLY A 80 -21.90 -3.41 22.68
N ASN A 81 -20.63 -3.11 22.56
CA ASN A 81 -19.52 -4.02 22.90
C ASN A 81 -19.05 -3.89 24.37
N GLY A 82 -19.48 -2.83 25.08
CA GLY A 82 -19.04 -2.54 26.45
C GLY A 82 -17.53 -2.38 26.54
N ASP A 83 -16.90 -3.07 27.47
CA ASP A 83 -15.44 -3.01 27.70
C ASP A 83 -14.61 -3.54 26.52
N LYS A 84 -15.22 -4.24 25.56
CA LYS A 84 -14.58 -4.76 24.35
C LYS A 84 -14.66 -3.80 23.17
N ASN A 85 -15.24 -2.62 23.36
CA ASN A 85 -15.37 -1.61 22.34
C ASN A 85 -14.00 -1.00 21.96
N ILE A 86 -13.66 -1.02 20.69
CA ILE A 86 -12.37 -0.54 20.15
C ILE A 86 -12.66 0.54 19.10
N PRO A 87 -12.43 1.83 19.39
CA PRO A 87 -12.66 2.86 18.40
C PRO A 87 -11.80 2.68 17.12
N LEU A 88 -10.50 2.41 17.29
CA LEU A 88 -9.54 2.19 16.20
C LEU A 88 -8.64 1.00 16.53
N THR A 89 -8.56 0.00 15.65
CA THR A 89 -7.57 -1.09 15.74
C THR A 89 -6.53 -0.99 14.63
N ILE A 90 -5.30 -1.35 14.93
CA ILE A 90 -4.17 -1.41 14.01
C ILE A 90 -3.28 -2.62 14.33
N LYS A 91 -2.28 -2.89 13.50
CA LYS A 91 -1.26 -3.93 13.75
C LYS A 91 0.04 -3.33 14.28
N GLY A 92 0.78 -4.09 15.10
CA GLY A 92 1.99 -3.62 15.75
C GLY A 92 3.21 -3.56 14.85
N ASP A 93 3.27 -4.39 13.81
CA ASP A 93 4.40 -4.42 12.88
C ASP A 93 4.36 -3.33 11.79
N ASP A 94 3.27 -2.57 11.71
CA ASP A 94 3.13 -1.40 10.84
C ASP A 94 2.31 -0.30 11.55
N PRO A 95 2.95 0.46 12.45
CA PRO A 95 2.26 1.47 13.27
C PRO A 95 1.92 2.76 12.50
N PHE A 96 2.24 2.85 11.21
CA PHE A 96 1.99 4.03 10.38
C PHE A 96 0.72 3.88 9.56
N ILE A 97 -0.37 4.51 10.02
CA ILE A 97 -1.63 4.57 9.27
C ILE A 97 -1.52 5.68 8.22
N GLN A 98 -1.50 5.32 6.94
CA GLN A 98 -1.25 6.26 5.84
C GLN A 98 -2.15 7.50 5.87
N ASN A 99 -3.47 7.33 6.13
CA ASN A 99 -4.43 8.44 6.20
C ASN A 99 -4.10 9.44 7.32
N ILE A 100 -3.54 8.97 8.44
CA ILE A 100 -3.13 9.80 9.58
C ILE A 100 -1.70 10.31 9.37
N ALA A 101 -0.76 9.44 9.02
CA ALA A 101 0.65 9.80 8.85
C ALA A 101 0.85 10.87 7.77
N GLY A 102 0.07 10.83 6.69
CA GLY A 102 0.10 11.84 5.64
C GLY A 102 -0.31 13.24 6.09
N ALA A 103 -1.12 13.36 7.15
CA ALA A 103 -1.47 14.64 7.77
C ALA A 103 -0.30 15.31 8.52
N PHE A 104 0.78 14.54 8.75
CA PHE A 104 2.06 15.02 9.31
C PHE A 104 3.18 15.06 8.26
N GLY A 105 2.87 14.82 6.98
CA GLY A 105 3.87 14.75 5.91
C GLY A 105 4.55 13.39 5.75
N LEU A 106 4.17 12.37 6.53
CA LEU A 106 4.82 11.06 6.62
C LEU A 106 4.15 9.98 5.76
N ALA A 107 3.63 10.33 4.58
CA ALA A 107 2.91 9.38 3.73
C ALA A 107 3.78 8.17 3.33
N ASN A 108 5.08 8.39 3.04
CA ASN A 108 6.04 7.37 2.62
C ASN A 108 7.07 7.06 3.71
N GLY A 109 7.84 5.99 3.55
CA GLY A 109 8.99 5.68 4.40
C GLY A 109 10.08 6.76 4.36
N TYR A 110 10.23 7.38 3.18
CA TYR A 110 11.05 8.56 2.93
C TYR A 110 10.21 9.64 2.26
N ASN A 111 10.29 10.86 2.76
CA ASN A 111 9.50 12.00 2.27
C ASN A 111 10.42 13.16 1.88
N ASP A 112 10.03 13.98 0.90
CA ASP A 112 10.81 15.18 0.57
C ASP A 112 10.67 16.22 1.70
N VAL A 113 11.77 16.48 2.36
CA VAL A 113 11.91 17.56 3.36
C VAL A 113 12.97 18.52 2.86
N ASN A 114 12.56 19.70 2.45
CA ASN A 114 13.46 20.74 1.93
C ASN A 114 14.41 20.24 0.80
N GLY A 115 13.85 19.45 -0.10
CA GLY A 115 14.60 18.96 -1.27
C GLY A 115 15.46 17.73 -1.01
N LYS A 116 15.32 17.06 0.14
CA LYS A 116 16.00 15.82 0.47
C LYS A 116 14.99 14.73 0.83
N LEU A 117 15.16 13.52 0.31
CA LEU A 117 14.40 12.35 0.75
C LEU A 117 14.85 11.95 2.15
N THR A 118 14.02 12.25 3.13
CA THR A 118 14.31 12.09 4.56
C THR A 118 13.50 10.91 5.13
N PRO A 119 14.14 9.96 5.83
CA PRO A 119 13.41 8.87 6.47
C PRO A 119 12.49 9.39 7.57
N ARG A 120 11.32 8.77 7.74
CA ARG A 120 10.28 9.20 8.70
C ARG A 120 10.83 9.60 10.06
N VAL A 121 11.73 8.80 10.62
CA VAL A 121 12.28 9.02 11.96
C VAL A 121 13.12 10.30 12.09
N LEU A 122 13.64 10.82 10.98
CA LEU A 122 14.39 12.09 10.91
C LEU A 122 13.53 13.25 10.39
N ASP A 123 12.30 12.97 9.94
CA ASP A 123 11.35 13.98 9.48
C ASP A 123 10.79 14.77 10.69
N PRO A 124 10.69 16.10 10.62
CA PRO A 124 10.09 16.91 11.70
C PRO A 124 8.68 16.45 12.12
N GLY A 125 7.85 15.99 11.16
CA GLY A 125 6.50 15.50 11.41
C GLY A 125 6.44 14.20 12.23
N TYR A 126 7.55 13.47 12.36
CA TYR A 126 7.57 12.21 13.12
C TYR A 126 7.26 12.40 14.60
N ARG A 127 7.84 13.42 15.24
CA ARG A 127 7.57 13.75 16.66
C ARG A 127 6.09 14.03 16.89
N GLU A 128 5.48 14.79 15.99
CA GLU A 128 4.06 15.17 16.08
C GLU A 128 3.14 13.97 15.84
N TYR A 129 3.47 13.14 14.86
CA TYR A 129 2.73 11.90 14.60
C TYR A 129 2.72 10.97 15.80
N VAL A 130 3.89 10.70 16.38
CA VAL A 130 4.00 9.81 17.54
C VAL A 130 3.31 10.38 18.77
N ALA A 131 3.42 11.69 18.99
CA ALA A 131 2.69 12.38 20.07
C ALA A 131 1.17 12.23 19.89
N PHE A 132 0.66 12.42 18.67
CA PHE A 132 -0.75 12.25 18.35
C PHE A 132 -1.22 10.81 18.58
N MET A 133 -0.48 9.82 18.11
CA MET A 133 -0.84 8.39 18.28
C MET A 133 -0.76 7.96 19.74
N SER A 134 0.24 8.46 20.50
CA SER A 134 0.34 8.23 21.95
C SER A 134 -0.83 8.85 22.71
N ASP A 135 -1.31 10.02 22.29
CA ASP A 135 -2.47 10.65 22.88
C ASP A 135 -3.76 9.85 22.60
N LEU A 136 -3.96 9.36 21.37
CA LEU A 136 -5.05 8.43 21.06
C LEU A 136 -5.00 7.18 21.95
N PHE A 137 -3.82 6.61 22.14
CA PHE A 137 -3.63 5.43 23.00
C PHE A 137 -3.98 5.73 24.47
N LYS A 138 -3.44 6.80 25.03
CA LYS A 138 -3.71 7.23 26.41
C LYS A 138 -5.19 7.51 26.69
N GLN A 139 -5.88 8.08 25.69
CA GLN A 139 -7.31 8.30 25.77
C GLN A 139 -8.14 7.02 25.55
N GLY A 140 -7.52 5.87 25.25
CA GLY A 140 -8.20 4.61 24.93
C GLY A 140 -9.02 4.67 23.64
N LEU A 141 -8.58 5.50 22.69
CA LEU A 141 -9.14 5.62 21.35
C LEU A 141 -8.47 4.67 20.35
N LEU A 142 -7.28 4.19 20.71
CA LEU A 142 -6.54 3.16 19.99
C LEU A 142 -6.58 1.84 20.76
N ASP A 143 -6.68 0.74 20.06
CA ASP A 143 -6.67 -0.63 20.60
C ASP A 143 -5.53 -0.83 21.61
N LYS A 144 -5.83 -1.23 22.81
CA LYS A 144 -4.84 -1.41 23.89
C LYS A 144 -3.81 -2.50 23.60
N GLU A 145 -4.17 -3.46 22.75
CA GLU A 145 -3.34 -4.61 22.38
C GLU A 145 -2.69 -4.45 21.01
N PHE A 146 -2.75 -3.26 20.37
CA PHE A 146 -2.31 -3.10 18.99
C PHE A 146 -0.88 -3.57 18.74
N GLY A 147 0.01 -3.41 19.71
CA GLY A 147 1.44 -3.78 19.58
C GLY A 147 1.70 -5.27 19.34
N VAL A 148 0.76 -6.13 19.72
CA VAL A 148 0.82 -7.59 19.48
C VAL A 148 -0.12 -8.06 18.37
N ASN A 149 -0.96 -7.18 17.85
CA ASN A 149 -1.85 -7.51 16.75
C ASN A 149 -1.05 -7.83 15.49
N LYS A 150 -1.39 -8.96 14.90
CA LYS A 150 -1.05 -9.29 13.51
C LYS A 150 -2.23 -8.96 12.60
N ASP A 151 -2.02 -9.00 11.29
CA ASP A 151 -3.05 -8.70 10.29
C ASP A 151 -4.36 -9.48 10.53
N ALA A 152 -4.26 -10.78 10.81
CA ALA A 152 -5.42 -11.62 11.09
C ALA A 152 -6.18 -11.20 12.36
N THR A 153 -5.46 -10.88 13.46
CA THR A 153 -6.06 -10.44 14.72
C THR A 153 -6.75 -9.10 14.58
N MET A 154 -6.09 -8.15 13.90
CA MET A 154 -6.66 -6.84 13.60
C MET A 154 -7.98 -6.97 12.81
N LYS A 155 -7.98 -7.80 11.74
CA LYS A 155 -9.18 -8.08 10.92
C LYS A 155 -10.27 -8.77 11.72
N GLU A 156 -9.91 -9.72 12.61
CA GLU A 156 -10.88 -10.40 13.49
C GLU A 156 -11.57 -9.41 14.44
N LYS A 157 -10.81 -8.51 15.09
CA LYS A 157 -11.39 -7.49 15.98
C LYS A 157 -12.42 -6.60 15.26
N PHE A 158 -12.18 -6.28 14.00
CA PHE A 158 -13.13 -5.50 13.21
C PHE A 158 -14.31 -6.34 12.72
N SER A 159 -14.07 -7.50 12.14
CA SER A 159 -15.10 -8.38 11.58
C SER A 159 -15.99 -9.03 12.64
N SER A 160 -15.54 -9.15 13.90
CA SER A 160 -16.38 -9.54 15.04
C SER A 160 -17.28 -8.40 15.55
N GLY A 161 -17.23 -7.20 14.94
CA GLY A 161 -18.04 -6.05 15.30
C GLY A 161 -17.51 -5.24 16.49
N LYS A 162 -16.33 -5.56 17.04
CA LYS A 162 -15.74 -4.89 18.20
C LYS A 162 -15.06 -3.57 17.85
N ALA A 163 -14.48 -3.45 16.64
CA ALA A 163 -13.74 -2.27 16.26
C ALA A 163 -14.54 -1.36 15.29
N GLY A 164 -14.42 -0.04 15.49
CA GLY A 164 -15.06 0.99 14.68
C GLY A 164 -14.28 1.40 13.44
N MET A 165 -12.95 1.36 13.51
CA MET A 165 -12.05 1.68 12.39
C MET A 165 -10.92 0.69 12.27
N ILE A 166 -10.44 0.49 11.00
CA ILE A 166 -9.35 -0.41 10.63
C ILE A 166 -8.62 0.07 9.39
N PRO A 167 -7.27 0.07 9.31
CA PRO A 167 -6.58 0.13 8.04
C PRO A 167 -6.71 -1.21 7.30
N LEU A 168 -7.27 -1.19 6.08
CA LEU A 168 -7.59 -2.40 5.34
C LEU A 168 -7.08 -2.33 3.91
N HIS A 169 -6.45 -3.40 3.45
CA HIS A 169 -6.06 -3.54 2.06
C HIS A 169 -7.31 -3.77 1.18
N TRP A 170 -7.38 -3.12 0.02
CA TRP A 170 -8.53 -3.18 -0.86
C TRP A 170 -8.98 -4.61 -1.22
N ALA A 171 -8.03 -5.53 -1.40
CA ALA A 171 -8.31 -6.93 -1.74
C ALA A 171 -9.01 -7.71 -0.62
N ASP A 172 -8.93 -7.25 0.62
CA ASP A 172 -9.51 -7.90 1.80
C ASP A 172 -10.94 -7.41 2.10
N VAL A 173 -11.37 -6.32 1.46
CA VAL A 173 -12.66 -5.69 1.75
C VAL A 173 -13.84 -6.68 1.62
N PRO A 174 -13.98 -7.49 0.55
CA PRO A 174 -15.09 -8.44 0.47
C PRO A 174 -15.09 -9.46 1.61
N THR A 175 -13.95 -10.06 1.90
CA THR A 175 -13.81 -11.09 2.95
C THR A 175 -14.12 -10.54 4.34
N VAL A 176 -13.60 -9.34 4.66
CA VAL A 176 -13.85 -8.68 5.94
C VAL A 176 -15.30 -8.24 6.05
N ALA A 177 -15.90 -7.71 4.97
CA ALA A 177 -17.30 -7.31 4.94
C ALA A 177 -18.25 -8.51 5.14
N ASP A 178 -17.97 -9.65 4.50
CA ASP A 178 -18.75 -10.88 4.67
C ASP A 178 -18.68 -11.42 6.11
N ALA A 179 -17.47 -11.41 6.69
CA ALA A 179 -17.29 -11.82 8.08
C ALA A 179 -17.96 -10.85 9.07
N LEU A 180 -17.89 -9.55 8.80
CA LEU A 180 -18.55 -8.52 9.61
C LEU A 180 -20.08 -8.67 9.58
N LYS A 181 -20.68 -8.89 8.42
CA LYS A 181 -22.14 -9.09 8.28
C LYS A 181 -22.67 -10.31 8.99
N LYS A 182 -21.88 -11.36 9.20
CA LYS A 182 -22.28 -12.53 10.00
C LYS A 182 -22.48 -12.16 11.48
N ASN A 183 -21.69 -11.22 12.00
CA ASN A 183 -21.74 -10.78 13.40
C ASN A 183 -22.60 -9.52 13.61
N ALA A 184 -22.74 -8.69 12.57
CA ALA A 184 -23.52 -7.46 12.57
C ALA A 184 -24.19 -7.31 11.18
N PRO A 185 -25.41 -7.89 10.98
CA PRO A 185 -26.08 -7.98 9.68
C PRO A 185 -26.30 -6.63 8.98
N ASP A 186 -26.54 -5.57 9.75
CA ASP A 186 -26.77 -4.21 9.25
C ASP A 186 -25.49 -3.38 9.07
N ALA A 187 -24.31 -3.97 9.32
CA ALA A 187 -23.05 -3.28 9.25
C ALA A 187 -22.76 -2.78 7.84
N LYS A 188 -22.31 -1.53 7.77
CA LYS A 188 -21.85 -0.85 6.57
C LYS A 188 -20.46 -0.32 6.81
N MET A 189 -19.64 -0.33 5.76
CA MET A 189 -18.28 0.18 5.78
C MET A 189 -18.15 1.38 4.84
N ALA A 190 -17.32 2.36 5.20
CA ALA A 190 -16.96 3.49 4.36
C ALA A 190 -15.44 3.73 4.39
N TYR A 191 -14.97 4.46 3.39
CA TYR A 191 -13.55 4.82 3.24
C TYR A 191 -13.30 6.18 3.85
N ILE A 192 -12.18 6.31 4.58
CA ILE A 192 -11.71 7.61 5.08
C ILE A 192 -10.79 8.23 4.01
N PRO A 193 -10.98 9.51 3.65
CA PRO A 193 -10.09 10.22 2.73
C PRO A 193 -8.71 10.46 3.36
N ALA A 194 -7.80 11.10 2.61
CA ALA A 194 -6.61 11.67 3.19
C ALA A 194 -7.02 12.72 4.23
N LEU A 195 -6.62 12.52 5.47
CA LEU A 195 -6.98 13.43 6.55
C LEU A 195 -6.11 14.69 6.49
N LYS A 196 -6.72 15.84 6.73
CA LYS A 196 -6.02 17.12 6.77
C LYS A 196 -5.43 17.35 8.16
N GLY A 197 -4.13 17.63 8.21
CA GLY A 197 -3.42 18.07 9.42
C GLY A 197 -3.63 19.54 9.73
N LYS A 198 -3.13 19.99 10.88
CA LYS A 198 -3.27 21.37 11.37
C LYS A 198 -2.62 22.41 10.46
N ASP A 199 -1.50 22.07 9.82
CA ASP A 199 -0.77 22.90 8.85
C ASP A 199 -1.26 22.72 7.40
N GLY A 200 -2.39 22.03 7.21
CA GLY A 200 -2.98 21.74 5.91
C GLY A 200 -2.33 20.57 5.15
N LYS A 201 -1.30 19.93 5.69
CA LYS A 201 -0.70 18.74 5.11
C LYS A 201 -1.73 17.62 5.02
N MET A 202 -1.68 16.88 3.92
CA MET A 202 -2.42 15.65 3.71
C MET A 202 -1.70 14.78 2.68
N GLY A 203 -1.91 13.49 2.73
CA GLY A 203 -1.31 12.63 1.72
C GLY A 203 -1.54 11.15 1.98
N ILE A 204 -1.52 10.39 0.89
CA ILE A 204 -1.53 8.93 0.91
C ILE A 204 -0.41 8.46 -0.02
N SER A 205 0.36 7.50 0.44
CA SER A 205 1.40 6.87 -0.39
C SER A 205 0.84 6.38 -1.71
N ALA A 206 1.53 6.67 -2.78
CA ALA A 206 1.24 6.18 -4.11
C ALA A 206 2.45 5.37 -4.61
N ALA A 207 2.25 4.07 -4.81
CA ALA A 207 3.30 3.21 -5.32
C ALA A 207 3.76 3.67 -6.71
N ALA A 208 5.06 3.55 -6.99
CA ALA A 208 5.67 3.87 -8.26
C ALA A 208 6.59 2.71 -8.70
N GLY A 209 7.03 2.72 -9.95
CA GLY A 209 7.98 1.76 -10.47
C GLY A 209 7.37 0.36 -10.70
N PHE A 210 7.98 -0.65 -10.12
CA PHE A 210 7.57 -2.04 -10.28
C PHE A 210 7.43 -2.73 -8.92
N ASP A 211 6.53 -3.71 -8.83
CA ASP A 211 6.26 -4.45 -7.60
C ASP A 211 6.88 -5.86 -7.59
N ARG A 212 7.30 -6.36 -8.75
CA ARG A 212 7.91 -7.68 -8.91
C ARG A 212 8.97 -7.66 -10.00
N ILE A 213 9.90 -8.59 -9.89
CA ILE A 213 10.89 -8.89 -10.95
C ILE A 213 10.86 -10.36 -11.27
N THR A 214 11.04 -10.68 -12.55
CA THR A 214 11.25 -12.06 -13.04
C THR A 214 12.69 -12.19 -13.50
N PHE A 215 13.45 -13.09 -12.89
CA PHE A 215 14.84 -13.37 -13.28
C PHE A 215 15.05 -14.82 -13.69
N ILE A 216 16.06 -15.04 -14.51
CA ILE A 216 16.53 -16.37 -14.92
C ILE A 216 17.84 -16.61 -14.16
N PRO A 217 17.93 -17.66 -13.32
CA PRO A 217 19.13 -17.92 -12.53
C PRO A 217 20.31 -18.29 -13.45
N LYS A 218 21.53 -17.98 -13.04
CA LYS A 218 22.76 -18.26 -13.80
C LYS A 218 22.94 -19.75 -14.07
N SER A 219 22.37 -20.61 -13.24
CA SER A 219 22.40 -22.06 -13.38
C SER A 219 21.40 -22.62 -14.40
N ALA A 220 20.54 -21.78 -15.02
CA ALA A 220 19.60 -22.25 -16.04
C ALA A 220 20.35 -22.78 -17.26
N LYS A 221 19.95 -23.97 -17.71
CA LYS A 221 20.58 -24.65 -18.88
C LYS A 221 20.17 -24.04 -20.22
N HIS A 222 18.96 -23.45 -20.28
CA HIS A 222 18.34 -22.89 -21.49
C HIS A 222 17.78 -21.49 -21.24
N PRO A 223 18.62 -20.48 -20.90
CA PRO A 223 18.16 -19.14 -20.57
C PRO A 223 17.53 -18.42 -21.75
N GLU A 224 17.96 -18.68 -22.99
CA GLU A 224 17.37 -18.14 -24.21
C GLU A 224 15.94 -18.62 -24.44
N ASP A 225 15.62 -19.88 -24.15
CA ASP A 225 14.27 -20.43 -24.32
C ASP A 225 13.33 -19.87 -23.25
N ALA A 226 13.82 -19.63 -22.04
CA ALA A 226 13.08 -18.94 -21.01
C ALA A 226 12.72 -17.50 -21.43
N VAL A 227 13.65 -16.77 -22.04
CA VAL A 227 13.36 -15.41 -22.57
C VAL A 227 12.38 -15.47 -23.73
N LYS A 228 12.52 -16.41 -24.67
CA LYS A 228 11.56 -16.60 -25.79
C LYS A 228 10.16 -16.90 -25.26
N TRP A 229 10.05 -17.75 -24.24
CA TRP A 229 8.78 -18.10 -23.62
C TRP A 229 8.11 -16.90 -22.94
N ILE A 230 8.86 -16.11 -22.19
CA ILE A 230 8.35 -14.87 -21.58
C ILE A 230 7.94 -13.87 -22.68
N ASN A 231 8.77 -13.75 -23.73
CA ASN A 231 8.49 -12.88 -24.87
C ASN A 231 7.19 -13.28 -25.61
N ALA A 232 6.95 -14.58 -25.81
CA ALA A 232 5.71 -15.07 -26.42
C ALA A 232 4.47 -14.72 -25.56
N LYS A 233 4.59 -14.79 -24.23
CA LYS A 233 3.51 -14.39 -23.31
C LYS A 233 3.19 -12.89 -23.35
N LEU A 234 4.13 -12.06 -23.76
CA LEU A 234 3.97 -10.61 -23.89
C LEU A 234 3.59 -10.18 -25.32
N ASP A 235 3.35 -11.11 -26.23
CA ASP A 235 2.57 -10.82 -27.43
C ASP A 235 1.20 -10.26 -27.01
N LYS A 236 0.73 -9.22 -27.69
CA LYS A 236 -0.43 -8.43 -27.28
C LYS A 236 -1.70 -9.25 -27.10
N ASP A 237 -2.00 -10.12 -28.09
CA ASP A 237 -3.22 -10.93 -28.07
C ASP A 237 -3.09 -12.10 -27.09
N THR A 238 -1.94 -12.72 -27.04
CA THR A 238 -1.58 -13.77 -26.08
C THR A 238 -1.68 -13.22 -24.64
N PHE A 239 -1.14 -12.02 -24.38
CA PHE A 239 -1.20 -11.41 -23.06
C PHE A 239 -2.64 -11.10 -22.63
N LYS A 240 -3.45 -10.51 -23.54
CA LYS A 240 -4.88 -10.25 -23.28
C LYS A 240 -5.62 -11.54 -22.95
N LEU A 241 -5.42 -12.60 -23.77
CA LEU A 241 -6.02 -13.91 -23.57
C LEU A 241 -5.64 -14.52 -22.21
N MET A 242 -4.37 -14.42 -21.83
CA MET A 242 -3.90 -14.90 -20.52
C MET A 242 -4.49 -14.07 -19.36
N ALA A 243 -4.57 -12.77 -19.50
CA ALA A 243 -5.00 -11.86 -18.43
C ALA A 243 -6.50 -11.95 -18.14
N ILE A 244 -7.35 -11.94 -19.18
CA ILE A 244 -8.82 -11.86 -19.06
C ILE A 244 -9.60 -12.89 -19.87
N GLY A 245 -8.93 -13.79 -20.60
CA GLY A 245 -9.56 -14.86 -21.37
C GLY A 245 -10.20 -14.40 -22.68
N GLU A 246 -11.14 -15.19 -23.18
CA GLU A 246 -11.82 -15.03 -24.46
C GLU A 246 -13.02 -14.08 -24.33
N GLU A 247 -13.19 -13.21 -25.32
CA GLU A 247 -14.36 -12.32 -25.41
C GLU A 247 -15.62 -13.15 -25.71
N GLY A 248 -16.74 -12.79 -25.10
CA GLY A 248 -18.00 -13.52 -25.19
C GLY A 248 -18.07 -14.77 -24.29
N LYS A 249 -16.93 -15.31 -23.82
CA LYS A 249 -16.88 -16.42 -22.85
C LYS A 249 -16.52 -15.93 -21.44
N HIS A 250 -15.38 -15.24 -21.31
CA HIS A 250 -14.85 -14.84 -20.01
C HIS A 250 -15.14 -13.36 -19.71
N HIS A 251 -15.22 -12.53 -20.73
CA HIS A 251 -15.50 -11.11 -20.60
C HIS A 251 -16.27 -10.55 -21.80
N THR A 252 -16.87 -9.38 -21.58
CA THR A 252 -17.37 -8.49 -22.64
C THR A 252 -16.65 -7.14 -22.54
N PHE A 253 -16.64 -6.38 -23.64
CA PHE A 253 -16.19 -4.99 -23.65
C PHE A 253 -17.40 -4.09 -23.82
N LYS A 254 -17.73 -3.30 -22.80
CA LYS A 254 -18.90 -2.41 -22.80
C LYS A 254 -18.54 -1.09 -22.11
N ASP A 255 -18.99 0.03 -22.69
CA ASP A 255 -18.80 1.38 -22.15
C ASP A 255 -17.31 1.69 -21.83
N GLY A 256 -16.41 1.28 -22.73
CA GLY A 256 -14.98 1.51 -22.60
C GLY A 256 -14.26 0.64 -21.55
N ALA A 257 -14.95 -0.35 -20.99
CA ALA A 257 -14.40 -1.21 -19.95
C ALA A 257 -14.65 -2.70 -20.19
N TYR A 258 -13.70 -3.53 -19.78
CA TYR A 258 -13.89 -4.99 -19.75
C TYR A 258 -14.71 -5.39 -18.54
N GLN A 259 -15.77 -6.16 -18.78
CA GLN A 259 -16.68 -6.70 -17.77
C GLN A 259 -16.52 -8.22 -17.70
N PRO A 260 -16.27 -8.82 -16.52
CA PRO A 260 -16.16 -10.27 -16.41
C PRO A 260 -17.53 -10.93 -16.57
N ILE A 261 -17.58 -12.07 -17.25
CA ILE A 261 -18.75 -12.95 -17.29
C ILE A 261 -18.63 -13.95 -16.15
N LEU A 262 -19.51 -13.84 -15.15
CA LEU A 262 -19.48 -14.72 -13.98
C LEU A 262 -20.47 -15.89 -14.16
N PRO A 263 -20.19 -17.08 -13.57
CA PRO A 263 -19.03 -17.39 -12.74
C PRO A 263 -17.77 -17.79 -13.53
N ILE A 264 -17.87 -18.03 -14.83
CA ILE A 264 -16.80 -18.64 -15.64
C ILE A 264 -15.47 -17.88 -15.57
N PHE A 265 -15.52 -16.52 -15.50
CA PHE A 265 -14.30 -15.73 -15.29
C PHE A 265 -13.61 -16.08 -13.98
N THR A 266 -14.37 -16.24 -12.90
CA THR A 266 -13.81 -16.60 -11.59
C THR A 266 -13.24 -18.02 -11.60
N ASP A 267 -13.98 -18.96 -12.19
CA ASP A 267 -13.61 -20.37 -12.18
C ASP A 267 -12.34 -20.65 -13.03
N GLU A 268 -12.25 -20.03 -14.21
CA GLU A 268 -11.15 -20.32 -15.15
C GLU A 268 -10.03 -19.27 -15.11
N ARG A 269 -10.28 -18.00 -14.70
CA ARG A 269 -9.33 -16.88 -14.83
C ARG A 269 -8.86 -16.28 -13.50
N ASN A 270 -9.42 -16.68 -12.36
CA ASN A 270 -9.09 -16.05 -11.07
C ASN A 270 -7.59 -16.07 -10.73
N GLN A 271 -6.90 -17.15 -11.06
CA GLN A 271 -5.48 -17.34 -10.77
C GLN A 271 -4.56 -16.94 -11.94
N ALA A 272 -5.11 -16.46 -13.05
CA ALA A 272 -4.33 -16.19 -14.27
C ALA A 272 -3.18 -15.19 -14.05
N ASN A 273 -3.35 -14.19 -13.15
CA ASN A 273 -2.30 -13.22 -12.85
C ASN A 273 -1.04 -13.83 -12.22
N ASN A 274 -1.12 -15.02 -11.62
CA ASN A 274 0.05 -15.70 -11.05
C ASN A 274 0.99 -16.24 -12.13
N PHE A 275 0.50 -16.36 -13.37
CA PHE A 275 1.27 -16.86 -14.52
C PHE A 275 1.81 -15.73 -15.42
N LEU A 276 1.49 -14.47 -15.11
CA LEU A 276 2.03 -13.33 -15.84
C LEU A 276 3.46 -13.03 -15.37
N MET A 277 4.40 -13.00 -16.32
CA MET A 277 5.83 -12.71 -16.11
C MET A 277 6.18 -11.44 -16.89
N GLY A 278 6.23 -10.32 -16.19
CA GLY A 278 6.10 -9.02 -16.82
C GLY A 278 4.64 -8.74 -17.15
N VAL A 279 4.36 -7.53 -17.59
CA VAL A 279 3.01 -7.10 -18.00
C VAL A 279 3.11 -6.14 -19.18
N ASP A 280 2.06 -6.09 -19.97
CA ASP A 280 1.84 -5.02 -20.91
C ASP A 280 1.48 -3.74 -20.12
N GLU A 281 2.48 -2.90 -19.85
CA GLU A 281 2.39 -1.71 -19.01
C GLU A 281 1.29 -0.74 -19.49
N LYS A 282 1.07 -0.68 -20.80
CA LYS A 282 0.07 0.19 -21.41
C LYS A 282 -1.35 -0.35 -21.28
N ASN A 283 -1.57 -1.63 -21.53
CA ASN A 283 -2.91 -2.20 -21.65
C ASN A 283 -3.38 -2.93 -20.37
N TYR A 284 -2.46 -3.45 -19.58
CA TYR A 284 -2.81 -4.24 -18.39
C TYR A 284 -3.66 -3.50 -17.35
N PRO A 285 -3.49 -2.18 -17.11
CA PRO A 285 -4.38 -1.46 -16.20
C PRO A 285 -5.86 -1.55 -16.59
N THR A 286 -6.18 -1.58 -17.89
CA THR A 286 -7.54 -1.76 -18.40
C THR A 286 -8.03 -3.19 -18.20
N TYR A 287 -7.18 -4.20 -18.49
CA TYR A 287 -7.51 -5.61 -18.25
C TYR A 287 -7.69 -5.91 -16.76
N TRP A 288 -6.87 -5.27 -15.90
CA TRP A 288 -6.97 -5.41 -14.45
C TRP A 288 -8.35 -5.01 -13.92
N GLN A 289 -9.00 -4.03 -14.54
CA GLN A 289 -10.35 -3.62 -14.14
C GLN A 289 -11.38 -4.77 -14.27
N ALA A 290 -11.29 -5.62 -15.30
CA ALA A 290 -12.15 -6.80 -15.39
C ALA A 290 -11.95 -7.74 -14.19
N ARG A 291 -10.71 -7.87 -13.73
CA ARG A 291 -10.38 -8.74 -12.59
C ARG A 291 -10.93 -8.23 -11.26
N VAL A 292 -10.95 -6.92 -11.04
CA VAL A 292 -11.51 -6.35 -9.80
C VAL A 292 -13.03 -6.24 -9.85
N ARG A 293 -13.66 -6.15 -11.04
CA ARG A 293 -15.12 -6.17 -11.21
C ARG A 293 -15.78 -7.53 -10.93
N LYS A 294 -15.02 -8.59 -10.68
CA LYS A 294 -15.58 -9.88 -10.26
C LYS A 294 -16.36 -9.84 -8.94
N ASP A 295 -16.11 -8.83 -8.09
CA ASP A 295 -16.90 -8.51 -6.91
C ASP A 295 -17.10 -6.98 -6.88
N PRO A 296 -18.34 -6.47 -6.81
CA PRO A 296 -18.63 -5.04 -6.81
C PRO A 296 -17.91 -4.28 -5.68
N ARG A 297 -17.80 -4.88 -4.50
CA ARG A 297 -17.11 -4.27 -3.34
C ARG A 297 -15.60 -4.18 -3.56
N LEU A 298 -15.04 -5.20 -4.22
CA LEU A 298 -13.62 -5.21 -4.60
C LEU A 298 -13.33 -4.11 -5.63
N PHE A 299 -14.22 -3.93 -6.60
CA PHE A 299 -14.10 -2.88 -7.60
C PHE A 299 -14.24 -1.49 -6.96
N GLU A 300 -15.25 -1.29 -6.11
CA GLU A 300 -15.46 -0.04 -5.38
C GLU A 300 -14.22 0.35 -4.56
N ALA A 301 -13.64 -0.60 -3.80
CA ALA A 301 -12.43 -0.39 -3.01
C ALA A 301 -11.24 0.01 -3.89
N TRP A 302 -11.03 -0.73 -4.97
CA TRP A 302 -9.96 -0.43 -5.92
C TRP A 302 -10.16 0.92 -6.61
N GLU A 303 -11.38 1.20 -7.08
CA GLU A 303 -11.74 2.44 -7.76
C GLU A 303 -11.56 3.65 -6.85
N TYR A 304 -12.03 3.55 -5.60
CA TYR A 304 -11.83 4.59 -4.60
C TYR A 304 -10.35 4.94 -4.41
N LEU A 305 -9.51 3.93 -4.26
CA LEU A 305 -8.08 4.11 -3.97
C LEU A 305 -7.26 4.57 -5.17
N ASN A 306 -7.62 4.12 -6.38
CA ASN A 306 -6.75 4.24 -7.55
C ASN A 306 -7.31 5.17 -8.64
N VAL A 307 -8.62 5.44 -8.63
CA VAL A 307 -9.28 6.28 -9.64
C VAL A 307 -9.86 7.55 -9.03
N LYS A 308 -10.75 7.40 -8.03
CA LYS A 308 -11.53 8.52 -7.46
C LYS A 308 -10.74 9.39 -6.47
N ARG A 309 -9.61 8.91 -5.97
CA ARG A 309 -8.80 9.68 -5.02
C ARG A 309 -8.23 10.94 -5.69
N PRO A 310 -8.40 12.14 -5.07
CA PRO A 310 -7.87 13.38 -5.61
C PRO A 310 -6.35 13.31 -5.82
N GLU A 311 -5.87 13.81 -6.96
CA GLU A 311 -4.46 13.75 -7.36
C GLU A 311 -3.56 14.48 -6.36
N GLU A 312 -4.02 15.62 -5.83
CA GLU A 312 -3.32 16.43 -4.84
C GLU A 312 -3.05 15.71 -3.51
N THR A 313 -3.76 14.61 -3.25
CA THR A 313 -3.54 13.77 -2.06
C THR A 313 -2.53 12.65 -2.30
N ARG A 314 -2.14 12.38 -3.54
CA ARG A 314 -1.18 11.34 -3.88
C ARG A 314 0.24 11.79 -3.56
N ARG A 315 0.98 10.93 -2.87
CA ARG A 315 2.40 11.14 -2.54
C ARG A 315 3.21 9.99 -3.12
N PRO A 316 3.81 10.17 -4.32
CA PRO A 316 4.60 9.11 -4.95
C PRO A 316 5.71 8.61 -4.03
N ASP A 317 5.82 7.29 -3.90
CA ASP A 317 6.99 6.68 -3.26
C ASP A 317 8.12 6.60 -4.28
N LEU A 318 8.97 7.62 -4.27
CA LEU A 318 10.04 7.76 -5.26
C LEU A 318 11.07 6.62 -5.17
N LEU A 319 11.20 5.95 -4.03
CA LEU A 319 12.11 4.79 -3.93
C LEU A 319 11.66 3.62 -4.80
N GLY A 320 10.38 3.57 -5.20
CA GLY A 320 9.87 2.56 -6.14
C GLY A 320 10.45 2.66 -7.56
N ILE A 321 11.01 3.82 -7.93
CA ILE A 321 11.71 4.04 -9.22
C ILE A 321 13.23 4.19 -9.07
N ALA A 322 13.74 4.02 -7.86
CA ALA A 322 15.16 4.14 -7.61
C ALA A 322 15.94 2.95 -8.20
N PRO A 323 17.17 3.16 -8.70
CA PRO A 323 18.06 2.08 -9.07
C PRO A 323 18.46 1.27 -7.83
N PHE A 324 19.10 0.13 -8.05
CA PHE A 324 19.67 -0.61 -6.93
C PHE A 324 20.69 0.25 -6.18
N MET A 325 20.46 0.40 -4.89
CA MET A 325 21.28 1.15 -3.95
C MET A 325 21.84 0.19 -2.89
N PRO A 326 23.12 -0.18 -2.94
CA PRO A 326 23.71 -1.19 -2.06
C PRO A 326 23.56 -0.89 -0.57
N GLU A 327 23.89 0.34 -0.15
CA GLU A 327 23.83 0.72 1.28
C GLU A 327 22.38 0.79 1.78
N TYR A 328 21.45 1.33 0.99
CA TYR A 328 20.03 1.29 1.33
C TYR A 328 19.52 -0.15 1.41
N SER A 329 19.77 -0.95 0.38
CA SER A 329 19.27 -2.34 0.30
C SER A 329 19.77 -3.21 1.46
N LYS A 330 21.04 -3.04 1.84
CA LYS A 330 21.67 -3.75 2.97
C LYS A 330 21.02 -3.41 4.32
N ASN A 331 20.56 -2.18 4.49
CA ASN A 331 20.09 -1.67 5.79
C ASN A 331 18.57 -1.54 5.90
N ALA A 332 17.83 -1.47 4.79
CA ALA A 332 16.42 -1.08 4.75
C ALA A 332 15.53 -1.87 5.71
N GLN A 333 15.61 -3.20 5.69
CA GLN A 333 14.77 -4.05 6.55
C GLN A 333 15.08 -3.82 8.03
N ARG A 334 16.35 -3.83 8.41
CA ARG A 334 16.78 -3.63 9.80
C ARG A 334 16.39 -2.26 10.33
N LEU A 335 16.64 -1.21 9.53
CA LEU A 335 16.26 0.15 9.90
C LEU A 335 14.74 0.32 9.98
N GLY A 336 13.99 -0.28 9.07
CA GLY A 336 12.53 -0.28 9.10
C GLY A 336 11.98 -0.93 10.38
N THR A 337 12.45 -2.13 10.73
CA THR A 337 12.05 -2.80 11.97
C THR A 337 12.41 -1.95 13.19
N MET A 338 13.64 -1.40 13.25
CA MET A 338 14.10 -0.55 14.34
C MET A 338 13.19 0.67 14.54
N VAL A 339 12.75 1.33 13.45
CA VAL A 339 11.83 2.47 13.52
C VAL A 339 10.44 2.04 13.98
N ASN A 340 9.88 0.96 13.44
CA ASN A 340 8.56 0.47 13.81
C ASN A 340 8.51 0.08 15.30
N ASP A 341 9.48 -0.68 15.78
CA ASP A 341 9.56 -1.10 17.19
C ASP A 341 9.67 0.10 18.14
N TYR A 342 10.50 1.09 17.77
CA TYR A 342 10.62 2.31 18.58
C TYR A 342 9.34 3.15 18.55
N THR A 343 8.69 3.26 17.40
CA THR A 343 7.40 3.95 17.25
C THR A 343 6.34 3.31 18.16
N VAL A 344 6.25 1.98 18.19
CA VAL A 344 5.33 1.27 19.08
C VAL A 344 5.63 1.57 20.55
N LYS A 345 6.89 1.55 20.96
CA LYS A 345 7.29 1.87 22.35
C LYS A 345 6.93 3.29 22.73
N LEU A 346 7.11 4.26 21.83
CA LEU A 346 6.73 5.66 22.05
C LEU A 346 5.20 5.80 22.18
N ILE A 347 4.43 5.12 21.35
CA ILE A 347 2.95 5.16 21.41
C ILE A 347 2.46 4.57 22.74
N PHE A 348 3.04 3.47 23.21
CA PHE A 348 2.72 2.87 24.52
C PHE A 348 3.19 3.71 25.71
N GLY A 349 4.12 4.67 25.50
CA GLY A 349 4.78 5.40 26.58
C GLY A 349 5.86 4.58 27.32
N ALA A 350 6.30 3.45 26.75
CA ALA A 350 7.41 2.66 27.26
C ALA A 350 8.77 3.35 27.04
N GLU A 351 8.84 4.24 26.07
CA GLU A 351 9.96 5.15 25.83
C GLU A 351 9.44 6.60 25.84
N PRO A 352 10.16 7.56 26.44
CA PRO A 352 9.76 8.95 26.43
C PRO A 352 10.14 9.64 25.11
N LEU A 353 9.34 10.63 24.67
CA LEU A 353 9.67 11.44 23.49
C LEU A 353 10.97 12.25 23.63
N SER A 354 11.46 12.48 24.85
CA SER A 354 12.77 13.07 25.10
C SER A 354 13.94 12.18 24.65
N GLY A 355 13.73 10.87 24.53
CA GLY A 355 14.71 9.93 24.00
C GLY A 355 14.86 9.91 22.47
N LEU A 356 14.03 10.67 21.74
CA LEU A 356 13.99 10.62 20.28
C LEU A 356 15.33 10.99 19.63
N GLU A 357 16.00 12.02 20.11
CA GLU A 357 17.31 12.44 19.56
C GLU A 357 18.37 11.35 19.72
N ALA A 358 18.43 10.71 20.88
CA ALA A 358 19.34 9.59 21.12
C ALA A 358 19.02 8.41 20.19
N PHE A 359 17.74 8.13 19.96
CA PHE A 359 17.33 7.11 19.00
C PHE A 359 17.69 7.47 17.56
N GLN A 360 17.51 8.72 17.15
CA GLN A 360 17.94 9.20 15.83
C GLN A 360 19.44 9.03 15.60
N GLN A 361 20.28 9.27 16.61
CA GLN A 361 21.72 8.99 16.52
C GLN A 361 22.01 7.49 16.36
N LYS A 362 21.29 6.62 17.09
CA LYS A 362 21.40 5.16 16.91
C LYS A 362 20.98 4.73 15.52
N PHE A 363 19.87 5.28 14.98
CA PHE A 363 19.41 5.02 13.62
C PHE A 363 20.48 5.39 12.59
N LYS A 364 21.05 6.59 12.70
CA LYS A 364 22.14 7.06 11.82
C LYS A 364 23.34 6.13 11.86
N ALA A 365 23.85 5.81 13.05
CA ALA A 365 24.99 4.92 13.25
C ALA A 365 24.73 3.49 12.77
N ALA A 366 23.47 3.04 12.81
CA ALA A 366 23.04 1.74 12.32
C ALA A 366 22.96 1.63 10.78
N GLY A 367 23.53 2.55 10.02
CA GLY A 367 23.52 2.59 8.55
C GLY A 367 22.51 3.56 7.97
N GLY A 368 21.80 4.30 8.82
CA GLY A 368 20.87 5.35 8.40
C GLY A 368 21.55 6.46 7.62
N ASP A 369 22.74 6.92 8.05
CA ASP A 369 23.48 7.97 7.34
C ASP A 369 24.00 7.50 5.97
N ALA A 370 24.50 6.27 5.87
CA ALA A 370 24.95 5.70 4.61
C ALA A 370 23.80 5.58 3.61
N SER A 371 22.67 5.04 4.06
CA SER A 371 21.43 4.92 3.25
C SER A 371 20.90 6.30 2.84
N PHE A 372 20.87 7.26 3.76
CA PHE A 372 20.40 8.63 3.50
C PHE A 372 21.28 9.34 2.46
N LYS A 373 22.62 9.19 2.58
CA LYS A 373 23.54 9.76 1.60
C LYS A 373 23.32 9.17 0.21
N GLU A 374 23.30 7.84 0.08
CA GLU A 374 23.13 7.14 -1.20
C GLU A 374 21.80 7.50 -1.87
N ILE A 375 20.70 7.52 -1.13
CA ILE A 375 19.37 7.92 -1.61
C ILE A 375 19.41 9.37 -2.15
N ASN A 376 20.04 10.28 -1.43
CA ASN A 376 20.03 11.70 -1.82
C ASN A 376 21.03 12.00 -2.93
N ASP A 377 22.13 11.28 -3.04
CA ASP A 377 23.03 11.35 -4.20
C ASP A 377 22.27 11.00 -5.49
N TRP A 378 21.40 9.99 -5.45
CA TRP A 378 20.51 9.66 -6.57
C TRP A 378 19.37 10.68 -6.74
N TYR A 379 18.72 11.10 -5.64
CA TYR A 379 17.54 11.97 -5.71
C TYR A 379 17.85 13.32 -6.39
N VAL A 380 19.03 13.86 -6.19
CA VAL A 380 19.49 15.07 -6.88
C VAL A 380 19.51 14.89 -8.40
N THR A 381 19.74 13.68 -8.91
CA THR A 381 19.77 13.39 -10.35
C THR A 381 18.39 13.45 -10.99
N LEU A 382 17.31 13.19 -10.24
CA LEU A 382 15.92 13.28 -10.72
C LEU A 382 15.44 14.73 -10.92
N LYS A 383 16.11 15.70 -10.28
CA LYS A 383 15.71 17.11 -10.30
C LYS A 383 16.43 17.90 -11.41
N LYS A 384 17.39 17.28 -12.10
CA LYS A 384 18.10 17.83 -13.25
C LYS A 384 17.41 17.44 -14.54
#